data_557b0d5baaa1718bd73956adbe277137
#
_entry.id   557b0d5baaa1718bd73956adbe277137
#
_cell.length_a   1.000
_cell.length_b   1.000
_cell.length_c   1.000
_cell.angle_alpha   90.00
_cell.angle_beta   90.00
_cell.angle_gamma   90.00
#
_symmetry.space_group_name_H-M   'P 1'
#
loop_
_entity.id
_entity.type
_entity.pdbx_description
1 polymer ?
#
loop_
_entity_poly.entity_id
_entity_poly.type
_entity_poly.pdbx_seq_one_letter_code
_entity_poly.pdbx_strand_id
1 'polypeptide(L)'
;MHPLGPDGKVPRDGGARCNYTDEFTPGPAALINGAPRLLFLPVSGPAGMGETVRSMQIAYAARRRWPDAKPHFALSREAPLAADFPFDCTLLPASPTFHSAEVSQLIASLQPDVVIFDNSGRTRQLRAARAAGARIVYISSRPRQRRKAFRWRWRRMIDEHWIAYPRFLAGSLSWLERFKLRLQPQSTVRYLDVILPAPTPQAEARAAQRLGVATTPFALFVAGGVTNHPHAIDAVRIFVAAAKRCAAMGHRTVLIGTGEQAAAADAQLITLPRLPADELIALLRRAQVVVTNGGATLLQAMASGAACIAVPIAGDQPERIRRCVRAGVALAAPLAESAMAAQAAELLGSAAQRAALVESCQRLKLADGLAIAVQGLECLLRERGDS
;
A
#
# COMPACT_ATOMS: atom_id res chain seq x y z
N MET A 1 -26.17 -35.13 45.64
CA MET A 1 -27.56 -34.74 45.36
C MET A 1 -27.60 -33.32 44.85
N HIS A 2 -27.74 -33.19 43.56
CA HIS A 2 -27.97 -31.92 42.87
C HIS A 2 -29.33 -31.98 42.22
N PRO A 3 -30.16 -30.94 42.27
CA PRO A 3 -31.33 -30.88 41.42
C PRO A 3 -31.04 -30.16 40.14
N LEU A 4 -31.42 -30.77 39.02
CA LEU A 4 -31.53 -30.20 37.69
C LEU A 4 -32.68 -29.18 37.65
N GLY A 5 -32.41 -27.96 37.11
CA GLY A 5 -33.44 -27.01 36.73
C GLY A 5 -33.68 -27.07 35.21
N PRO A 6 -34.88 -26.81 34.73
CA PRO A 6 -35.27 -26.99 33.34
C PRO A 6 -34.99 -25.72 32.55
N ASP A 7 -34.45 -25.79 31.38
CA ASP A 7 -34.81 -25.11 30.16
C ASP A 7 -33.71 -25.29 29.12
N GLY A 8 -33.84 -26.37 28.34
CA GLY A 8 -33.05 -26.61 27.15
C GLY A 8 -33.42 -25.62 26.05
N LYS A 9 -32.67 -24.52 25.96
CA LYS A 9 -32.57 -23.72 24.74
C LYS A 9 -31.13 -23.78 24.25
N VAL A 10 -30.91 -24.54 23.18
CA VAL A 10 -29.73 -24.49 22.34
C VAL A 10 -29.60 -23.08 21.83
N PRO A 11 -28.44 -22.39 22.02
CA PRO A 11 -28.19 -21.10 21.39
C PRO A 11 -28.11 -21.34 19.87
N ARG A 12 -28.98 -20.67 19.12
CA ARG A 12 -28.82 -20.53 17.67
C ARG A 12 -27.51 -19.84 17.42
N ASP A 13 -26.58 -20.50 16.74
CA ASP A 13 -25.34 -19.94 16.24
C ASP A 13 -25.66 -18.72 15.39
N GLY A 14 -25.55 -17.55 16.01
CA GLY A 14 -25.49 -16.29 15.29
C GLY A 14 -24.17 -16.24 14.53
N GLY A 15 -24.25 -16.14 13.20
CA GLY A 15 -23.10 -16.07 12.30
C GLY A 15 -21.96 -15.24 12.86
N ALA A 16 -20.79 -15.84 12.97
CA ALA A 16 -19.58 -15.23 13.50
C ALA A 16 -19.24 -13.98 12.69
N ARG A 17 -19.57 -12.81 13.22
CA ARG A 17 -19.13 -11.52 12.67
C ARG A 17 -17.63 -11.48 12.83
N CYS A 18 -16.88 -11.35 11.71
CA CYS A 18 -15.44 -11.08 11.72
C CYS A 18 -15.15 -9.77 12.45
N ASN A 19 -15.04 -9.82 13.77
CA ASN A 19 -14.52 -8.70 14.56
C ASN A 19 -13.00 -8.70 14.45
N TYR A 20 -12.43 -7.53 14.20
CA TYR A 20 -11.00 -7.28 14.19
C TYR A 20 -10.37 -7.79 15.49
N THR A 21 -9.45 -8.75 15.39
CA THR A 21 -8.54 -9.17 16.46
C THR A 21 -7.11 -8.88 16.04
N ASP A 22 -6.30 -8.38 16.97
CA ASP A 22 -4.91 -7.92 16.72
C ASP A 22 -3.91 -9.05 16.39
N GLU A 23 -4.34 -10.35 16.39
CA GLU A 23 -3.50 -11.50 16.07
C GLU A 23 -4.07 -12.27 14.87
N PHE A 24 -3.33 -12.25 13.76
CA PHE A 24 -3.65 -12.98 12.55
C PHE A 24 -3.02 -14.37 12.56
N THR A 25 -3.82 -15.41 12.66
CA THR A 25 -3.45 -16.77 12.25
C THR A 25 -4.24 -17.12 10.99
N PRO A 26 -3.60 -17.39 9.83
CA PRO A 26 -4.33 -17.78 8.63
C PRO A 26 -5.04 -19.11 8.88
N GLY A 27 -6.36 -19.07 8.97
CA GLY A 27 -7.18 -20.28 9.00
C GLY A 27 -7.12 -21.04 7.67
N PRO A 28 -7.55 -22.32 7.62
CA PRO A 28 -7.63 -23.07 6.38
C PRO A 28 -8.47 -22.33 5.34
N ALA A 29 -8.07 -22.46 4.05
CA ALA A 29 -8.77 -21.80 2.94
C ALA A 29 -10.24 -22.25 2.94
N ALA A 30 -11.16 -21.32 3.18
CA ALA A 30 -12.56 -21.60 2.97
C ALA A 30 -12.76 -21.90 1.48
N LEU A 31 -13.47 -22.99 1.20
CA LEU A 31 -13.90 -23.34 -0.15
C LEU A 31 -14.89 -22.26 -0.61
N ILE A 32 -14.44 -21.39 -1.49
CA ILE A 32 -15.29 -20.44 -2.19
C ILE A 32 -15.77 -21.16 -3.46
N ASN A 33 -17.08 -21.20 -3.66
CA ASN A 33 -17.65 -21.80 -4.86
C ASN A 33 -17.28 -20.97 -6.09
N GLY A 34 -16.29 -21.45 -6.86
CA GLY A 34 -15.83 -20.84 -8.11
C GLY A 34 -14.64 -19.88 -7.98
N ALA A 35 -14.14 -19.43 -9.12
CA ALA A 35 -13.03 -18.49 -9.24
C ALA A 35 -13.49 -17.05 -8.94
N PRO A 36 -12.99 -16.33 -7.89
CA PRO A 36 -13.43 -14.99 -7.60
C PRO A 36 -13.15 -13.99 -8.73
N ARG A 37 -14.16 -13.25 -9.14
CA ARG A 37 -14.06 -12.17 -10.14
C ARG A 37 -13.90 -10.83 -9.40
N LEU A 38 -12.72 -10.25 -9.49
CA LEU A 38 -12.35 -9.04 -8.77
C LEU A 38 -12.14 -7.89 -9.74
N LEU A 39 -12.92 -6.83 -9.66
CA LEU A 39 -12.75 -5.63 -10.48
C LEU A 39 -12.07 -4.52 -9.68
N PHE A 40 -10.87 -4.12 -10.11
CA PHE A 40 -10.09 -3.05 -9.49
C PHE A 40 -10.24 -1.75 -10.29
N LEU A 41 -10.60 -0.68 -9.59
CA LEU A 41 -10.81 0.65 -10.14
C LEU A 41 -9.93 1.67 -9.40
N PRO A 42 -8.59 1.65 -9.56
CA PRO A 42 -7.73 2.66 -8.93
C PRO A 42 -7.86 4.01 -9.63
N VAL A 43 -7.68 5.10 -8.90
CA VAL A 43 -7.37 6.37 -9.54
C VAL A 43 -6.07 6.18 -10.32
N SER A 44 -6.11 6.49 -11.60
CA SER A 44 -4.99 6.36 -12.51
C SER A 44 -4.93 7.56 -13.46
N GLY A 45 -3.73 7.93 -13.86
CA GLY A 45 -3.47 9.05 -14.77
C GLY A 45 -1.98 9.16 -15.03
N PRO A 46 -1.53 10.18 -15.77
CA PRO A 46 -0.12 10.34 -16.12
C PRO A 46 0.78 10.57 -14.88
N ALA A 47 0.21 11.12 -13.81
CA ALA A 47 0.96 11.42 -12.58
C ALA A 47 0.50 10.52 -11.43
N GLY A 48 1.44 9.82 -10.82
CA GLY A 48 1.22 8.97 -9.66
C GLY A 48 0.79 7.54 -10.01
N MET A 49 1.31 6.60 -9.24
CA MET A 49 1.06 5.16 -9.43
C MET A 49 0.72 4.43 -8.14
N GLY A 50 0.66 5.16 -7.03
CA GLY A 50 0.53 4.55 -5.71
C GLY A 50 -0.74 3.71 -5.56
N GLU A 51 -1.86 4.18 -6.09
CA GLU A 51 -3.14 3.49 -6.09
C GLU A 51 -3.11 2.24 -7.00
N THR A 52 -2.56 2.39 -8.21
CA THR A 52 -2.43 1.27 -9.16
C THR A 52 -1.52 0.19 -8.60
N VAL A 53 -0.34 0.54 -8.10
CA VAL A 53 0.61 -0.42 -7.51
C VAL A 53 0.02 -1.10 -6.27
N ARG A 54 -0.66 -0.36 -5.39
CA ARG A 54 -1.36 -0.94 -4.23
C ARG A 54 -2.40 -1.96 -4.66
N SER A 55 -3.27 -1.60 -5.58
CA SER A 55 -4.31 -2.48 -6.13
C SER A 55 -3.70 -3.73 -6.80
N MET A 56 -2.58 -3.58 -7.53
CA MET A 56 -1.84 -4.71 -8.10
C MET A 56 -1.32 -5.67 -7.03
N GLN A 57 -0.72 -5.14 -5.94
CA GLN A 57 -0.22 -5.99 -4.86
C GLN A 57 -1.35 -6.76 -4.16
N ILE A 58 -2.52 -6.14 -4.00
CA ILE A 58 -3.72 -6.82 -3.48
C ILE A 58 -4.19 -7.90 -4.46
N ALA A 59 -4.18 -7.65 -5.77
CA ALA A 59 -4.54 -8.64 -6.78
C ALA A 59 -3.57 -9.83 -6.81
N TYR A 60 -2.26 -9.59 -6.70
CA TYR A 60 -1.28 -10.66 -6.53
C TYR A 60 -1.49 -11.47 -5.25
N ALA A 61 -1.80 -10.82 -4.13
CA ALA A 61 -2.11 -11.50 -2.88
C ALA A 61 -3.39 -12.35 -2.99
N ALA A 62 -4.42 -11.83 -3.68
CA ALA A 62 -5.63 -12.56 -3.98
C ALA A 62 -5.37 -13.80 -4.84
N ARG A 63 -4.54 -13.68 -5.90
CA ARG A 63 -4.13 -14.83 -6.73
C ARG A 63 -3.31 -15.87 -5.96
N ARG A 64 -2.47 -15.47 -5.01
CA ARG A 64 -1.78 -16.44 -4.13
C ARG A 64 -2.76 -17.19 -3.23
N ARG A 65 -3.82 -16.54 -2.78
CA ARG A 65 -4.86 -17.15 -1.94
C ARG A 65 -5.83 -18.00 -2.75
N TRP A 66 -6.23 -17.53 -3.92
CA TRP A 66 -7.14 -18.18 -4.87
C TRP A 66 -6.48 -18.19 -6.25
N PRO A 67 -5.78 -19.29 -6.62
CA PRO A 67 -5.03 -19.34 -7.89
C PRO A 67 -5.87 -19.06 -9.13
N ASP A 68 -7.14 -19.46 -9.12
CA ASP A 68 -8.09 -19.26 -10.22
C ASP A 68 -8.79 -17.89 -10.20
N ALA A 69 -8.48 -17.03 -9.20
CA ALA A 69 -9.06 -15.69 -9.15
C ALA A 69 -8.80 -14.91 -10.44
N LYS A 70 -9.82 -14.18 -10.90
CA LYS A 70 -9.81 -13.36 -12.11
C LYS A 70 -9.80 -11.86 -11.77
N PRO A 71 -8.65 -11.27 -11.43
CA PRO A 71 -8.53 -9.84 -11.28
C PRO A 71 -8.61 -9.16 -12.63
N HIS A 72 -9.48 -8.17 -12.75
CA HIS A 72 -9.59 -7.28 -13.90
C HIS A 72 -9.42 -5.84 -13.44
N PHE A 73 -8.74 -5.01 -14.24
CA PHE A 73 -8.50 -3.60 -13.92
C PHE A 73 -9.17 -2.69 -14.95
N ALA A 74 -9.62 -1.51 -14.50
CA ALA A 74 -9.86 -0.41 -15.42
C ALA A 74 -8.90 0.73 -15.08
N LEU A 75 -8.13 1.19 -16.06
CA LEU A 75 -7.07 2.17 -15.91
C LEU A 75 -7.18 3.26 -16.97
N SER A 76 -6.59 4.43 -16.68
CA SER A 76 -6.30 5.39 -17.73
C SER A 76 -5.26 4.83 -18.70
N ARG A 77 -5.44 5.03 -20.01
CA ARG A 77 -4.42 4.72 -21.02
C ARG A 77 -3.14 5.53 -20.86
N GLU A 78 -3.21 6.66 -20.17
CA GLU A 78 -2.07 7.54 -19.87
C GLU A 78 -1.32 7.08 -18.60
N ALA A 79 -1.78 6.02 -17.92
CA ALA A 79 -1.08 5.52 -16.73
C ALA A 79 0.28 4.92 -17.12
N PRO A 80 1.36 5.19 -16.38
CA PRO A 80 2.71 4.75 -16.74
C PRO A 80 2.90 3.24 -16.90
N LEU A 81 2.02 2.43 -16.31
CA LEU A 81 2.04 0.96 -16.42
C LEU A 81 1.00 0.40 -17.41
N ALA A 82 0.27 1.25 -18.15
CA ALA A 82 -0.84 0.80 -18.97
C ALA A 82 -0.41 -0.11 -20.13
N ALA A 83 0.79 0.11 -20.70
CA ALA A 83 1.29 -0.64 -21.85
C ALA A 83 1.66 -2.10 -21.51
N ASP A 84 2.27 -2.32 -20.33
CA ASP A 84 2.77 -3.63 -19.87
C ASP A 84 2.08 -4.07 -18.59
N PHE A 85 0.75 -3.89 -18.52
CA PHE A 85 0.01 -4.18 -17.31
C PHE A 85 -0.15 -5.71 -17.11
N PRO A 86 0.19 -6.27 -15.93
CA PRO A 86 0.32 -7.71 -15.73
C PRO A 86 -1.01 -8.46 -15.49
N PHE A 87 -2.13 -7.78 -15.55
CA PHE A 87 -3.48 -8.33 -15.38
C PHE A 87 -4.39 -7.92 -16.52
N ASP A 88 -5.49 -8.63 -16.70
CA ASP A 88 -6.55 -8.23 -17.62
C ASP A 88 -6.98 -6.79 -17.32
N CYS A 89 -7.02 -5.96 -18.35
CA CYS A 89 -7.21 -4.53 -18.20
C CYS A 89 -8.08 -3.92 -19.29
N THR A 90 -9.01 -3.05 -18.88
CA THR A 90 -9.75 -2.14 -19.78
C THR A 90 -9.13 -0.75 -19.69
N LEU A 91 -8.57 -0.28 -20.80
CA LEU A 91 -7.98 1.06 -20.89
C LEU A 91 -9.03 2.10 -21.24
N LEU A 92 -9.21 3.08 -20.35
CA LEU A 92 -10.10 4.22 -20.52
C LEU A 92 -9.33 5.47 -20.96
N PRO A 93 -9.98 6.45 -21.60
CA PRO A 93 -9.32 7.70 -22.00
C PRO A 93 -8.65 8.44 -20.83
N ALA A 94 -9.25 8.39 -19.63
CA ALA A 94 -8.71 8.97 -18.41
C ALA A 94 -9.04 8.07 -17.21
N SER A 95 -8.79 8.54 -15.98
CA SER A 95 -9.09 7.78 -14.76
C SER A 95 -10.54 7.26 -14.74
N PRO A 96 -10.78 6.03 -14.26
CA PRO A 96 -12.13 5.43 -14.15
C PRO A 96 -13.14 6.33 -13.43
N THR A 97 -12.66 7.23 -12.56
CA THR A 97 -13.50 8.19 -11.85
C THR A 97 -14.31 9.10 -12.80
N PHE A 98 -13.79 9.38 -13.99
CA PHE A 98 -14.43 10.28 -14.98
C PHE A 98 -15.30 9.54 -15.99
N HIS A 99 -15.19 8.22 -16.10
CA HIS A 99 -15.84 7.35 -17.08
C HIS A 99 -16.93 6.49 -16.44
N SER A 100 -18.00 7.14 -15.90
CA SER A 100 -19.03 6.42 -15.15
C SER A 100 -19.93 5.53 -16.01
N ALA A 101 -20.12 5.85 -17.27
CA ALA A 101 -20.93 5.03 -18.19
C ALA A 101 -20.17 3.75 -18.56
N GLU A 102 -18.94 3.90 -19.00
CA GLU A 102 -18.05 2.82 -19.40
C GLU A 102 -17.76 1.86 -18.23
N VAL A 103 -17.48 2.40 -17.04
CA VAL A 103 -17.30 1.58 -15.82
C VAL A 103 -18.59 0.84 -15.46
N SER A 104 -19.78 1.46 -15.62
CA SER A 104 -21.06 0.78 -15.37
C SER A 104 -21.31 -0.35 -16.36
N GLN A 105 -20.97 -0.17 -17.64
CA GLN A 105 -21.05 -1.21 -18.66
C GLN A 105 -20.06 -2.34 -18.36
N LEU A 106 -18.83 -2.01 -17.99
CA LEU A 106 -17.81 -2.99 -17.61
C LEU A 106 -18.27 -3.85 -16.42
N ILE A 107 -18.86 -3.23 -15.39
CA ILE A 107 -19.44 -3.96 -14.25
C ILE A 107 -20.55 -4.91 -14.72
N ALA A 108 -21.43 -4.44 -15.60
CA ALA A 108 -22.54 -5.24 -16.12
C ALA A 108 -22.04 -6.43 -16.97
N SER A 109 -20.97 -6.26 -17.76
CA SER A 109 -20.42 -7.31 -18.60
C SER A 109 -19.58 -8.34 -17.82
N LEU A 110 -18.75 -7.90 -16.86
CA LEU A 110 -17.88 -8.78 -16.09
C LEU A 110 -18.59 -9.48 -14.93
N GLN A 111 -19.73 -8.94 -14.46
CA GLN A 111 -20.46 -9.45 -13.29
C GLN A 111 -19.50 -9.79 -12.12
N PRO A 112 -18.70 -8.81 -11.63
CA PRO A 112 -17.69 -9.08 -10.61
C PRO A 112 -18.35 -9.49 -9.28
N ASP A 113 -17.65 -10.32 -8.52
CA ASP A 113 -18.06 -10.67 -7.15
C ASP A 113 -17.74 -9.54 -6.17
N VAL A 114 -16.58 -8.88 -6.39
CA VAL A 114 -16.16 -7.71 -5.60
C VAL A 114 -15.65 -6.61 -6.54
N VAL A 115 -16.09 -5.37 -6.28
CA VAL A 115 -15.56 -4.16 -6.93
C VAL A 115 -14.75 -3.35 -5.92
N ILE A 116 -13.48 -3.12 -6.22
CA ILE A 116 -12.53 -2.40 -5.38
C ILE A 116 -12.27 -1.01 -5.97
N PHE A 117 -12.80 0.03 -5.34
CA PHE A 117 -12.54 1.43 -5.69
C PHE A 117 -11.38 1.98 -4.87
N ASP A 118 -10.24 2.26 -5.50
CA ASP A 118 -9.08 2.81 -4.79
C ASP A 118 -8.95 4.31 -5.06
N ASN A 119 -9.32 5.12 -4.07
CA ASN A 119 -9.48 6.59 -4.14
C ASN A 119 -10.42 7.09 -5.25
N SER A 120 -10.97 6.21 -6.05
CA SER A 120 -11.80 6.46 -7.23
C SER A 120 -13.30 6.49 -6.89
N GLY A 121 -14.13 6.28 -7.89
CA GLY A 121 -15.55 6.02 -7.75
C GLY A 121 -16.46 7.26 -7.76
N ARG A 122 -17.62 7.06 -8.33
CA ARG A 122 -18.76 7.98 -8.35
C ARG A 122 -20.02 7.24 -7.87
N THR A 123 -20.99 7.95 -7.34
CA THR A 123 -22.26 7.36 -6.85
C THR A 123 -22.93 6.45 -7.89
N ARG A 124 -22.88 6.82 -9.18
CA ARG A 124 -23.42 6.00 -10.28
C ARG A 124 -22.70 4.65 -10.38
N GLN A 125 -21.39 4.63 -10.30
CA GLN A 125 -20.58 3.41 -10.37
C GLN A 125 -20.84 2.47 -9.17
N LEU A 126 -20.94 3.02 -7.94
CA LEU A 126 -21.28 2.21 -6.76
C LEU A 126 -22.70 1.61 -6.90
N ARG A 127 -23.67 2.38 -7.45
CA ARG A 127 -25.01 1.85 -7.70
C ARG A 127 -24.99 0.75 -8.75
N ALA A 128 -24.21 0.90 -9.82
CA ALA A 128 -24.07 -0.15 -10.84
C ALA A 128 -23.48 -1.43 -10.24
N ALA A 129 -22.45 -1.31 -9.38
CA ALA A 129 -21.87 -2.46 -8.68
C ALA A 129 -22.92 -3.16 -7.78
N ARG A 130 -23.72 -2.39 -7.02
CA ARG A 130 -24.81 -2.94 -6.20
C ARG A 130 -25.90 -3.61 -7.04
N ALA A 131 -26.29 -2.99 -8.14
CA ALA A 131 -27.30 -3.56 -9.05
C ALA A 131 -26.83 -4.86 -9.70
N ALA A 132 -25.53 -5.02 -9.93
CA ALA A 132 -24.90 -6.27 -10.38
C ALA A 132 -24.70 -7.31 -9.27
N GLY A 133 -25.16 -7.04 -8.02
CA GLY A 133 -24.97 -7.95 -6.89
C GLY A 133 -23.53 -8.02 -6.36
N ALA A 134 -22.65 -7.11 -6.79
CA ALA A 134 -21.26 -7.10 -6.33
C ALA A 134 -21.12 -6.53 -4.91
N ARG A 135 -20.19 -7.08 -4.12
CA ARG A 135 -19.69 -6.48 -2.89
C ARG A 135 -18.77 -5.31 -3.23
N ILE A 136 -18.76 -4.29 -2.40
CA ILE A 136 -18.00 -3.05 -2.65
C ILE A 136 -16.98 -2.80 -1.56
N VAL A 137 -15.70 -2.77 -1.97
CA VAL A 137 -14.58 -2.28 -1.18
C VAL A 137 -14.24 -0.86 -1.63
N TYR A 138 -14.07 0.05 -0.68
CA TYR A 138 -13.59 1.39 -0.95
C TYR A 138 -12.29 1.68 -0.20
N ILE A 139 -11.19 1.93 -0.91
CA ILE A 139 -9.90 2.27 -0.33
C ILE A 139 -9.75 3.81 -0.31
N SER A 140 -9.36 4.36 0.83
CA SER A 140 -9.07 5.79 0.98
C SER A 140 -7.66 6.03 1.50
N SER A 141 -6.87 6.85 0.80
CA SER A 141 -5.53 7.27 1.25
C SER A 141 -5.46 8.71 1.72
N ARG A 142 -6.49 9.52 1.48
CA ARG A 142 -6.51 10.95 1.80
C ARG A 142 -7.76 11.31 2.63
N PRO A 143 -7.69 12.35 3.47
CA PRO A 143 -8.82 12.74 4.32
C PRO A 143 -10.13 13.05 3.55
N ARG A 144 -10.02 13.61 2.34
CA ARG A 144 -11.18 13.90 1.48
C ARG A 144 -11.90 12.62 1.05
N GLN A 145 -11.16 11.58 0.64
CA GLN A 145 -11.71 10.29 0.24
C GLN A 145 -12.30 9.56 1.44
N ARG A 146 -11.62 9.59 2.60
CA ARG A 146 -12.15 9.03 3.85
C ARG A 146 -13.49 9.68 4.22
N ARG A 147 -13.58 11.02 4.23
CA ARG A 147 -14.84 11.74 4.48
C ARG A 147 -15.94 11.37 3.47
N LYS A 148 -15.57 11.10 2.20
CA LYS A 148 -16.51 10.67 1.16
C LYS A 148 -17.11 9.30 1.47
N ALA A 149 -16.29 8.34 1.89
CA ALA A 149 -16.74 7.01 2.31
C ALA A 149 -17.75 7.06 3.48
N PHE A 150 -17.58 8.01 4.39
CA PHE A 150 -18.49 8.20 5.54
C PHE A 150 -19.75 9.05 5.24
N ARG A 151 -20.00 9.45 4.01
CA ARG A 151 -21.31 10.05 3.64
C ARG A 151 -22.39 8.98 3.68
N TRP A 152 -23.56 9.27 4.26
CA TRP A 152 -24.67 8.32 4.42
C TRP A 152 -25.02 7.55 3.14
N ARG A 153 -25.13 8.26 2.02
CA ARG A 153 -25.42 7.66 0.71
C ARG A 153 -24.36 6.64 0.27
N TRP A 154 -23.07 6.90 0.54
CA TRP A 154 -21.96 6.02 0.19
C TRP A 154 -21.84 4.88 1.16
N ARG A 155 -21.95 5.17 2.45
CA ARG A 155 -21.85 4.22 3.54
C ARG A 155 -22.80 3.03 3.38
N ARG A 156 -24.05 3.30 2.91
CA ARG A 156 -25.05 2.26 2.63
C ARG A 156 -24.70 1.33 1.47
N MET A 157 -23.76 1.73 0.61
CA MET A 157 -23.35 0.93 -0.55
C MET A 157 -22.01 0.21 -0.34
N ILE A 158 -21.17 0.70 0.57
CA ILE A 158 -19.83 0.15 0.81
C ILE A 158 -19.93 -0.95 1.86
N ASP A 159 -19.49 -2.15 1.55
CA ASP A 159 -19.38 -3.26 2.49
C ASP A 159 -18.13 -3.12 3.35
N GLU A 160 -16.97 -2.86 2.74
CA GLU A 160 -15.74 -2.59 3.47
C GLU A 160 -15.09 -1.28 3.05
N HIS A 161 -14.71 -0.48 4.04
CA HIS A 161 -13.90 0.72 3.84
C HIS A 161 -12.49 0.48 4.36
N TRP A 162 -11.53 0.43 3.45
CA TRP A 162 -10.12 0.26 3.80
C TRP A 162 -9.41 1.60 3.85
N ILE A 163 -8.77 1.91 4.98
CA ILE A 163 -7.93 3.08 5.15
C ILE A 163 -6.50 2.66 4.84
N ALA A 164 -5.91 3.23 3.78
CA ALA A 164 -4.66 2.78 3.18
C ALA A 164 -3.40 2.97 4.04
N TYR A 165 -3.50 3.69 5.14
CA TYR A 165 -2.36 4.01 6.01
C TYR A 165 -2.62 3.57 7.45
N PRO A 166 -1.54 3.29 8.23
CA PRO A 166 -1.64 2.94 9.63
C PRO A 166 -2.37 4.03 10.45
N ARG A 167 -2.97 3.59 11.55
CA ARG A 167 -3.78 4.47 12.42
C ARG A 167 -3.01 5.69 12.92
N PHE A 168 -1.72 5.58 13.20
CA PHE A 168 -0.89 6.72 13.65
C PHE A 168 -0.73 7.80 12.56
N LEU A 169 -0.80 7.42 11.28
CA LEU A 169 -0.77 8.35 10.14
C LEU A 169 -2.15 8.83 9.72
N ALA A 170 -3.09 7.91 9.57
CA ALA A 170 -4.45 8.22 9.10
C ALA A 170 -5.33 8.84 10.19
N GLY A 171 -4.95 8.71 11.45
CA GLY A 171 -5.77 9.07 12.61
C GLY A 171 -6.83 8.02 12.93
N SER A 172 -7.20 7.91 14.20
CA SER A 172 -8.31 7.07 14.65
C SER A 172 -9.64 7.51 14.06
N LEU A 173 -10.65 6.65 14.12
CA LEU A 173 -12.02 7.00 13.75
C LEU A 173 -12.55 8.06 14.71
N SER A 174 -13.10 9.15 14.17
CA SER A 174 -13.77 10.19 14.94
C SER A 174 -15.04 9.62 15.62
N TRP A 175 -15.57 10.33 16.61
CA TRP A 175 -16.81 9.92 17.26
C TRP A 175 -17.98 9.82 16.26
N LEU A 176 -18.08 10.75 15.30
CA LEU A 176 -19.09 10.73 14.23
C LEU A 176 -18.92 9.52 13.30
N GLU A 177 -17.69 9.17 12.94
CA GLU A 177 -17.42 7.99 12.10
C GLU A 177 -17.80 6.71 12.85
N ARG A 178 -17.46 6.60 14.14
CA ARG A 178 -17.87 5.47 15.00
C ARG A 178 -19.40 5.39 15.16
N PHE A 179 -20.07 6.53 15.37
CA PHE A 179 -21.53 6.58 15.45
C PHE A 179 -22.19 6.09 14.16
N LYS A 180 -21.73 6.56 13.00
CA LYS A 180 -22.23 6.09 11.70
C LYS A 180 -22.01 4.61 11.47
N LEU A 181 -20.91 4.04 11.98
CA LEU A 181 -20.65 2.61 11.93
C LEU A 181 -21.64 1.81 12.76
N ARG A 182 -21.96 2.28 13.96
CA ARG A 182 -22.96 1.61 14.83
C ARG A 182 -24.33 1.56 14.18
N LEU A 183 -24.71 2.60 13.43
CA LEU A 183 -25.99 2.66 12.71
C LEU A 183 -26.02 1.79 11.43
N GLN A 184 -24.87 1.33 10.96
CA GLN A 184 -24.73 0.51 9.76
C GLN A 184 -23.73 -0.62 10.00
N PRO A 185 -24.09 -1.63 10.79
CA PRO A 185 -23.19 -2.69 11.25
C PRO A 185 -22.70 -3.60 10.11
N GLN A 186 -23.41 -3.64 8.97
CA GLN A 186 -23.05 -4.42 7.78
C GLN A 186 -21.81 -3.89 7.06
N SER A 187 -21.32 -2.71 7.41
CA SER A 187 -20.17 -2.09 6.76
C SER A 187 -18.99 -1.99 7.71
N THR A 188 -17.86 -2.58 7.35
CA THR A 188 -16.64 -2.68 8.17
C THR A 188 -15.61 -1.63 7.77
N VAL A 189 -14.74 -1.23 8.71
CA VAL A 189 -13.57 -0.38 8.44
C VAL A 189 -12.31 -1.10 8.86
N ARG A 190 -11.33 -1.18 7.95
CA ARG A 190 -9.99 -1.75 8.20
C ARG A 190 -8.91 -0.73 7.91
N TYR A 191 -7.80 -0.81 8.65
CA TYR A 191 -6.57 -0.09 8.32
C TYR A 191 -5.63 -1.08 7.66
N LEU A 192 -5.16 -0.79 6.43
CA LEU A 192 -4.27 -1.69 5.70
C LEU A 192 -2.82 -1.61 6.18
N ASP A 193 -2.51 -0.66 7.04
CA ASP A 193 -1.18 -0.39 7.56
C ASP A 193 -0.12 -0.34 6.45
N VAL A 194 0.60 -1.42 6.17
CA VAL A 194 1.66 -1.43 5.16
C VAL A 194 1.40 -2.50 4.11
N ILE A 195 1.35 -2.09 2.86
CA ILE A 195 1.36 -3.01 1.71
C ILE A 195 2.81 -3.42 1.45
N LEU A 196 3.19 -4.56 1.97
CA LEU A 196 4.56 -5.07 1.90
C LEU A 196 4.56 -6.46 1.25
N PRO A 197 4.76 -6.56 -0.08
CA PRO A 197 4.87 -7.86 -0.73
C PRO A 197 6.11 -8.61 -0.21
N ALA A 198 5.96 -9.90 0.06
CA ALA A 198 7.10 -10.74 0.40
C ALA A 198 7.99 -10.91 -0.86
N PRO A 199 9.30 -10.65 -0.78
CA PRO A 199 10.20 -10.90 -1.88
C PRO A 199 10.24 -12.39 -2.24
N THR A 200 10.33 -12.69 -3.52
CA THR A 200 10.59 -14.05 -4.00
C THR A 200 12.06 -14.44 -3.75
N PRO A 201 12.40 -15.73 -3.65
CA PRO A 201 13.81 -16.16 -3.56
C PRO A 201 14.66 -15.61 -4.71
N GLN A 202 14.09 -15.48 -5.90
CA GLN A 202 14.74 -14.92 -7.08
C GLN A 202 15.01 -13.40 -6.91
N ALA A 203 14.04 -12.66 -6.34
CA ALA A 203 14.21 -11.23 -6.04
C ALA A 203 15.28 -11.01 -4.97
N GLU A 204 15.33 -11.85 -3.95
CA GLU A 204 16.39 -11.84 -2.92
C GLU A 204 17.78 -12.13 -3.52
N ALA A 205 17.89 -13.12 -4.42
CA ALA A 205 19.13 -13.46 -5.11
C ALA A 205 19.58 -12.30 -6.02
N ARG A 206 18.66 -11.70 -6.81
CA ARG A 206 18.98 -10.54 -7.66
C ARG A 206 19.42 -9.33 -6.84
N ALA A 207 18.75 -9.05 -5.72
CA ALA A 207 19.16 -7.96 -4.83
C ALA A 207 20.56 -8.18 -4.27
N ALA A 208 20.88 -9.40 -3.84
CA ALA A 208 22.23 -9.77 -3.37
C ALA A 208 23.27 -9.61 -4.48
N GLN A 209 22.99 -10.09 -5.69
CA GLN A 209 23.87 -9.98 -6.84
C GLN A 209 24.17 -8.52 -7.20
N ARG A 210 23.13 -7.64 -7.21
CA ARG A 210 23.28 -6.20 -7.51
C ARG A 210 24.14 -5.48 -6.47
N LEU A 211 24.09 -5.92 -5.22
CA LEU A 211 24.93 -5.37 -4.15
C LEU A 211 26.34 -5.93 -4.13
N GLY A 212 26.60 -7.05 -4.84
CA GLY A 212 27.87 -7.77 -4.77
C GLY A 212 28.11 -8.42 -3.41
N VAL A 213 29.31 -8.98 -3.21
CA VAL A 213 29.67 -9.79 -2.03
C VAL A 213 29.84 -8.96 -0.75
N ALA A 214 29.85 -7.63 -0.83
CA ALA A 214 30.15 -6.80 0.32
C ALA A 214 28.98 -6.74 1.33
N THR A 215 29.26 -7.08 2.57
CA THR A 215 28.35 -6.96 3.73
C THR A 215 28.36 -5.56 4.34
N THR A 216 29.03 -4.60 3.69
CA THR A 216 29.20 -3.23 4.19
C THR A 216 27.83 -2.51 4.27
N PRO A 217 27.55 -1.82 5.38
CA PRO A 217 26.38 -0.96 5.53
C PRO A 217 26.27 0.04 4.38
N PHE A 218 25.05 0.26 3.86
CA PHE A 218 24.81 1.19 2.77
C PHE A 218 23.56 2.04 2.99
N ALA A 219 23.55 3.23 2.37
CA ALA A 219 22.37 4.07 2.23
C ALA A 219 21.68 3.78 0.90
N LEU A 220 20.34 3.65 0.94
CA LEU A 220 19.51 3.48 -0.24
C LEU A 220 18.73 4.76 -0.50
N PHE A 221 18.95 5.40 -1.64
CA PHE A 221 18.23 6.59 -2.08
C PHE A 221 17.14 6.20 -3.09
N VAL A 222 15.87 6.51 -2.76
CA VAL A 222 14.71 6.21 -3.60
C VAL A 222 13.79 7.43 -3.64
N ALA A 223 13.80 8.17 -4.75
CA ALA A 223 12.90 9.31 -4.93
C ALA A 223 11.40 8.92 -4.98
N GLY A 224 11.12 7.62 -5.21
CA GLY A 224 9.77 7.07 -5.33
C GLY A 224 9.15 7.28 -6.71
N GLY A 225 7.87 6.93 -6.85
CA GLY A 225 7.14 6.98 -8.13
C GLY A 225 6.76 8.39 -8.61
N VAL A 226 7.63 9.36 -8.45
CA VAL A 226 7.40 10.77 -8.84
C VAL A 226 7.76 10.91 -10.32
N THR A 227 6.90 10.47 -11.23
CA THR A 227 7.28 10.45 -12.65
C THR A 227 6.77 11.64 -13.46
N ASN A 228 5.71 12.33 -13.06
CA ASN A 228 5.11 13.36 -13.94
C ASN A 228 4.57 14.60 -13.18
N HIS A 229 5.14 14.95 -12.03
CA HIS A 229 4.85 16.24 -11.41
C HIS A 229 5.84 17.30 -11.95
N PRO A 230 5.45 18.55 -12.20
CA PRO A 230 6.40 19.58 -12.68
C PRO A 230 7.65 19.73 -11.80
N HIS A 231 7.50 19.53 -10.49
CA HIS A 231 8.61 19.53 -9.53
C HIS A 231 9.30 18.16 -9.35
N ALA A 232 8.87 17.13 -10.05
CA ALA A 232 9.39 15.77 -9.89
C ALA A 232 10.79 15.63 -10.50
N ILE A 233 11.03 16.26 -11.64
CA ILE A 233 12.33 16.22 -12.33
C ILE A 233 13.39 16.84 -11.42
N ASP A 234 13.10 17.97 -10.80
CA ASP A 234 14.02 18.64 -9.89
C ASP A 234 14.26 17.78 -8.62
N ALA A 235 13.22 17.17 -8.07
CA ALA A 235 13.35 16.28 -6.94
C ALA A 235 14.26 15.08 -7.26
N VAL A 236 14.07 14.43 -8.41
CA VAL A 236 14.94 13.31 -8.84
C VAL A 236 16.39 13.80 -8.99
N ARG A 237 16.63 14.93 -9.62
CA ARG A 237 17.99 15.50 -9.74
C ARG A 237 18.65 15.74 -8.39
N ILE A 238 17.90 16.28 -7.41
CA ILE A 238 18.40 16.51 -6.05
C ILE A 238 18.71 15.18 -5.36
N PHE A 239 17.87 14.15 -5.51
CA PHE A 239 18.15 12.80 -4.97
C PHE A 239 19.41 12.19 -5.59
N VAL A 240 19.60 12.34 -6.90
CA VAL A 240 20.84 11.91 -7.60
C VAL A 240 22.05 12.61 -7.04
N ALA A 241 22.01 13.94 -6.93
CA ALA A 241 23.11 14.74 -6.41
C ALA A 241 23.42 14.38 -4.94
N ALA A 242 22.40 14.19 -4.12
CA ALA A 242 22.55 13.76 -2.72
C ALA A 242 23.18 12.37 -2.59
N ALA A 243 22.78 11.41 -3.44
CA ALA A 243 23.37 10.07 -3.45
C ALA A 243 24.85 10.12 -3.88
N LYS A 244 25.17 10.86 -4.93
CA LYS A 244 26.57 11.07 -5.38
C LYS A 244 27.41 11.72 -4.28
N ARG A 245 26.87 12.72 -3.59
CA ARG A 245 27.57 13.39 -2.49
C ARG A 245 27.79 12.46 -1.30
N CYS A 246 26.81 11.62 -0.95
CA CYS A 246 26.96 10.61 0.10
C CYS A 246 28.06 9.58 -0.25
N ALA A 247 28.12 9.14 -1.50
CA ALA A 247 29.18 8.28 -2.00
C ALA A 247 30.57 8.97 -1.95
N ALA A 248 30.66 10.24 -2.38
CA ALA A 248 31.90 11.02 -2.33
C ALA A 248 32.40 11.25 -0.88
N MET A 249 31.52 11.15 0.12
CA MET A 249 31.90 11.15 1.56
C MET A 249 32.44 9.76 2.02
N GLY A 250 32.61 8.80 1.11
CA GLY A 250 33.14 7.45 1.40
C GLY A 250 32.07 6.45 1.85
N HIS A 251 30.79 6.79 1.80
CA HIS A 251 29.72 5.90 2.21
C HIS A 251 29.16 5.10 1.02
N ARG A 252 29.06 3.79 1.18
CA ARG A 252 28.41 2.94 0.19
C ARG A 252 26.96 3.37 -0.01
N THR A 253 26.61 3.66 -1.25
CA THR A 253 25.32 4.27 -1.61
C THR A 253 24.69 3.54 -2.79
N VAL A 254 23.40 3.25 -2.70
CA VAL A 254 22.59 2.70 -3.78
C VAL A 254 21.53 3.71 -4.15
N LEU A 255 21.38 4.00 -5.43
CA LEU A 255 20.40 4.94 -5.98
C LEU A 255 19.45 4.19 -6.92
N ILE A 256 18.14 4.34 -6.73
CA ILE A 256 17.11 3.67 -7.54
C ILE A 256 16.23 4.70 -8.29
N GLY A 257 15.91 4.36 -9.54
CA GLY A 257 14.85 5.03 -10.30
C GLY A 257 15.31 6.18 -11.18
N THR A 258 16.58 6.30 -11.42
CA THR A 258 17.12 7.18 -12.45
C THR A 258 17.28 6.37 -13.74
N GLY A 259 16.68 6.83 -14.86
CA GLY A 259 16.81 6.14 -16.17
C GLY A 259 18.22 6.09 -16.75
N GLU A 260 19.18 6.72 -16.12
CA GLU A 260 20.59 6.69 -16.50
C GLU A 260 21.33 5.64 -15.68
N GLN A 261 21.87 4.63 -16.33
CA GLN A 261 23.00 3.89 -15.79
C GLN A 261 24.14 4.91 -15.63
N ALA A 262 24.39 5.36 -14.42
CA ALA A 262 25.58 6.16 -14.18
C ALA A 262 26.79 5.32 -14.60
N ALA A 263 27.60 5.85 -15.49
CA ALA A 263 28.87 5.25 -15.85
C ALA A 263 29.60 4.90 -14.55
N ALA A 264 30.16 3.70 -14.49
CA ALA A 264 30.81 3.07 -13.34
C ALA A 264 32.12 3.81 -12.96
N ALA A 265 32.01 5.02 -12.42
CA ALA A 265 33.16 5.84 -12.06
C ALA A 265 33.35 5.97 -10.53
N ASP A 266 32.37 5.54 -9.72
CA ASP A 266 32.48 5.65 -8.27
C ASP A 266 32.26 4.27 -7.62
N ALA A 267 33.33 3.74 -7.00
CA ALA A 267 33.31 2.44 -6.32
C ALA A 267 32.29 2.38 -5.16
N GLN A 268 31.85 3.55 -4.68
CA GLN A 268 30.88 3.67 -3.58
C GLN A 268 29.44 3.88 -4.03
N LEU A 269 29.18 4.18 -5.33
CA LEU A 269 27.85 4.44 -5.86
C LEU A 269 27.36 3.32 -6.80
N ILE A 270 26.29 2.65 -6.43
CA ILE A 270 25.56 1.71 -7.29
C ILE A 270 24.29 2.39 -7.77
N THR A 271 24.13 2.56 -9.08
CA THR A 271 22.92 3.10 -9.67
C THR A 271 22.10 1.98 -10.30
N LEU A 272 20.83 1.89 -9.93
CA LEU A 272 19.90 0.88 -10.41
C LEU A 272 18.72 1.52 -11.12
N PRO A 273 18.21 0.90 -12.19
CA PRO A 273 16.98 1.32 -12.83
C PRO A 273 15.80 1.17 -11.86
N ARG A 274 14.61 1.54 -12.31
CA ARG A 274 13.38 1.22 -11.59
C ARG A 274 13.24 -0.30 -11.44
N LEU A 275 12.94 -0.75 -10.22
CA LEU A 275 12.86 -2.17 -9.88
C LEU A 275 11.41 -2.62 -9.72
N PRO A 276 11.12 -3.92 -9.97
CA PRO A 276 9.92 -4.58 -9.50
C PRO A 276 9.74 -4.42 -7.99
N ALA A 277 8.51 -4.47 -7.52
CA ALA A 277 8.19 -4.20 -6.10
C ALA A 277 8.89 -5.19 -5.15
N ASP A 278 8.96 -6.46 -5.50
CA ASP A 278 9.59 -7.51 -4.70
C ASP A 278 11.12 -7.34 -4.62
N GLU A 279 11.79 -6.93 -5.71
CA GLU A 279 13.22 -6.61 -5.71
C GLU A 279 13.51 -5.35 -4.86
N LEU A 280 12.65 -4.33 -4.96
CA LEU A 280 12.76 -3.14 -4.12
C LEU A 280 12.68 -3.51 -2.63
N ILE A 281 11.71 -4.34 -2.24
CA ILE A 281 11.57 -4.78 -0.84
C ILE A 281 12.80 -5.60 -0.40
N ALA A 282 13.33 -6.46 -1.27
CA ALA A 282 14.57 -7.20 -0.98
C ALA A 282 15.76 -6.27 -0.70
N LEU A 283 15.87 -5.15 -1.42
CA LEU A 283 16.90 -4.13 -1.15
C LEU A 283 16.61 -3.32 0.12
N LEU A 284 15.35 -2.94 0.36
CA LEU A 284 14.95 -2.23 1.58
C LEU A 284 15.29 -3.02 2.84
N ARG A 285 15.14 -4.35 2.82
CA ARG A 285 15.51 -5.23 3.94
C ARG A 285 17.01 -5.28 4.22
N ARG A 286 17.84 -4.96 3.24
CA ARG A 286 19.31 -4.97 3.36
C ARG A 286 19.90 -3.60 3.67
N ALA A 287 19.15 -2.54 3.38
CA ALA A 287 19.59 -1.17 3.61
C ALA A 287 19.61 -0.82 5.10
N GLN A 288 20.67 -0.23 5.60
CA GLN A 288 20.74 0.28 6.96
C GLN A 288 20.07 1.66 7.06
N VAL A 289 20.20 2.47 6.02
CA VAL A 289 19.57 3.79 5.93
C VAL A 289 18.80 3.89 4.62
N VAL A 290 17.59 4.39 4.67
CA VAL A 290 16.77 4.66 3.47
C VAL A 290 16.38 6.13 3.43
N VAL A 291 16.79 6.81 2.37
CA VAL A 291 16.38 8.19 2.06
C VAL A 291 15.29 8.15 1.00
N THR A 292 14.07 8.53 1.36
CA THR A 292 12.93 8.44 0.44
C THR A 292 11.90 9.54 0.68
N ASN A 293 10.93 9.65 -0.21
CA ASN A 293 9.83 10.58 -0.01
C ASN A 293 8.84 10.09 1.06
N GLY A 294 7.94 10.98 1.52
CA GLY A 294 6.90 10.66 2.50
C GLY A 294 5.74 9.80 1.94
N GLY A 295 6.01 8.92 0.97
CA GLY A 295 5.04 8.03 0.31
C GLY A 295 4.95 6.62 0.92
N ALA A 296 4.46 5.67 0.11
CA ALA A 296 4.34 4.27 0.52
C ALA A 296 5.71 3.61 0.77
N THR A 297 6.74 4.00 0.00
CA THR A 297 8.10 3.47 0.14
C THR A 297 8.68 3.75 1.53
N LEU A 298 8.34 4.89 2.15
CA LEU A 298 8.75 5.17 3.53
C LEU A 298 8.22 4.11 4.50
N LEU A 299 6.93 3.78 4.40
CA LEU A 299 6.33 2.75 5.26
C LEU A 299 6.90 1.37 4.99
N GLN A 300 7.16 1.04 3.73
CA GLN A 300 7.79 -0.21 3.33
C GLN A 300 9.22 -0.32 3.88
N ALA A 301 10.00 0.76 3.83
CA ALA A 301 11.34 0.81 4.39
C ALA A 301 11.34 0.63 5.92
N MET A 302 10.45 1.34 6.61
CA MET A 302 10.25 1.20 8.06
C MET A 302 9.87 -0.23 8.45
N ALA A 303 8.89 -0.82 7.75
CA ALA A 303 8.45 -2.20 7.99
C ALA A 303 9.51 -3.25 7.60
N SER A 304 10.47 -2.89 6.74
CA SER A 304 11.62 -3.71 6.38
C SER A 304 12.78 -3.62 7.37
N GLY A 305 12.69 -2.80 8.41
CA GLY A 305 13.72 -2.65 9.45
C GLY A 305 14.82 -1.65 9.12
N ALA A 306 14.66 -0.79 8.12
CA ALA A 306 15.61 0.25 7.79
C ALA A 306 15.38 1.52 8.62
N ALA A 307 16.46 2.22 9.01
CA ALA A 307 16.39 3.57 9.55
C ALA A 307 16.07 4.57 8.43
N CYS A 308 15.04 5.38 8.57
CA CYS A 308 14.47 6.15 7.47
C CYS A 308 14.68 7.66 7.61
N ILE A 309 15.04 8.29 6.50
CA ILE A 309 15.06 9.75 6.32
C ILE A 309 13.97 10.08 5.29
N ALA A 310 12.99 10.86 5.68
CA ALA A 310 11.84 11.21 4.87
C ALA A 310 11.97 12.64 4.31
N VAL A 311 11.79 12.80 3.00
CA VAL A 311 11.93 14.06 2.28
C VAL A 311 10.59 14.46 1.65
N PRO A 312 10.05 15.65 1.87
CA PRO A 312 8.78 16.06 1.28
C PRO A 312 8.98 16.43 -0.21
N ILE A 313 8.25 15.73 -1.11
CA ILE A 313 8.23 16.02 -2.55
C ILE A 313 6.83 16.47 -3.01
N ALA A 314 5.77 15.97 -2.37
CA ALA A 314 4.38 16.26 -2.72
C ALA A 314 3.63 16.92 -1.55
N GLY A 315 2.60 17.71 -1.86
CA GLY A 315 1.91 18.56 -0.88
C GLY A 315 1.19 17.84 0.26
N ASP A 316 0.90 16.53 0.14
CA ASP A 316 0.30 15.70 1.20
C ASP A 316 1.35 15.01 2.10
N GLN A 317 2.64 15.08 1.76
CA GLN A 317 3.71 14.40 2.47
C GLN A 317 4.20 15.12 3.75
N PRO A 318 4.27 16.45 3.83
CA PRO A 318 4.80 17.12 5.01
C PRO A 318 4.10 16.72 6.32
N GLU A 319 2.77 16.62 6.31
CA GLU A 319 2.01 16.20 7.51
C GLU A 319 2.30 14.74 7.88
N ARG A 320 2.41 13.86 6.90
CA ARG A 320 2.74 12.45 7.12
C ARG A 320 4.14 12.31 7.71
N ILE A 321 5.11 13.01 7.15
CA ILE A 321 6.50 13.04 7.66
C ILE A 321 6.53 13.55 9.09
N ARG A 322 5.84 14.67 9.41
CA ARG A 322 5.76 15.17 10.79
C ARG A 322 5.22 14.13 11.76
N ARG A 323 4.22 13.34 11.36
CA ARG A 323 3.68 12.26 12.21
C ARG A 323 4.69 11.13 12.42
N CYS A 324 5.46 10.75 11.38
CA CYS A 324 6.55 9.78 11.51
C CYS A 324 7.63 10.28 12.47
N VAL A 325 8.05 11.55 12.34
CA VAL A 325 9.05 12.17 13.22
C VAL A 325 8.56 12.24 14.67
N ARG A 326 7.33 12.66 14.91
CA ARG A 326 6.73 12.67 16.26
C ARG A 326 6.62 11.28 16.88
N ALA A 327 6.42 10.26 16.07
CA ALA A 327 6.42 8.86 16.52
C ALA A 327 7.84 8.29 16.73
N GLY A 328 8.88 9.04 16.40
CA GLY A 328 10.28 8.62 16.52
C GLY A 328 10.67 7.50 15.53
N VAL A 329 9.95 7.36 14.40
CA VAL A 329 10.15 6.24 13.46
C VAL A 329 10.83 6.64 12.16
N ALA A 330 11.08 7.93 11.96
CA ALA A 330 11.85 8.47 10.86
C ALA A 330 12.44 9.83 11.22
N LEU A 331 13.53 10.21 10.56
CA LEU A 331 14.04 11.57 10.51
C LEU A 331 13.44 12.31 9.32
N ALA A 332 13.43 13.64 9.36
CA ALA A 332 13.03 14.47 8.23
C ALA A 332 14.23 15.24 7.69
N ALA A 333 14.38 15.30 6.37
CA ALA A 333 15.32 16.19 5.71
C ALA A 333 14.57 17.11 4.74
N PRO A 334 15.05 18.35 4.53
CA PRO A 334 14.58 19.18 3.42
C PRO A 334 15.01 18.54 2.09
N LEU A 335 14.32 18.90 1.00
CA LEU A 335 14.69 18.52 -0.34
C LEU A 335 15.92 19.34 -0.79
N ALA A 336 17.09 19.01 -0.24
CA ALA A 336 18.37 19.66 -0.50
C ALA A 336 19.50 18.63 -0.46
N GLU A 337 20.35 18.66 -1.49
CA GLU A 337 21.46 17.73 -1.68
C GLU A 337 22.33 17.55 -0.43
N SER A 338 22.85 18.65 0.08
CA SER A 338 23.79 18.64 1.21
C SER A 338 23.14 18.10 2.49
N ALA A 339 21.90 18.50 2.78
CA ALA A 339 21.19 18.07 3.97
C ALA A 339 20.86 16.57 3.95
N MET A 340 20.39 16.06 2.80
CA MET A 340 20.09 14.65 2.62
C MET A 340 21.35 13.78 2.74
N ALA A 341 22.45 14.19 2.09
CA ALA A 341 23.72 13.45 2.15
C ALA A 341 24.34 13.45 3.55
N ALA A 342 24.41 14.63 4.20
CA ALA A 342 24.96 14.74 5.54
C ALA A 342 24.17 13.91 6.56
N GLN A 343 22.84 13.99 6.53
CA GLN A 343 22.02 13.22 7.45
C GLN A 343 22.07 11.70 7.20
N ALA A 344 22.20 11.29 5.92
CA ALA A 344 22.43 9.88 5.59
C ALA A 344 23.78 9.37 6.11
N ALA A 345 24.85 10.14 5.93
CA ALA A 345 26.18 9.84 6.42
C ALA A 345 26.22 9.75 7.97
N GLU A 346 25.64 10.73 8.66
CA GLU A 346 25.51 10.74 10.12
C GLU A 346 24.77 9.49 10.61
N LEU A 347 23.63 9.17 10.00
CA LEU A 347 22.84 8.01 10.40
C LEU A 347 23.53 6.69 10.09
N LEU A 348 24.32 6.58 9.00
CA LEU A 348 25.18 5.43 8.73
C LEU A 348 26.28 5.27 9.80
N GLY A 349 26.84 6.36 10.28
CA GLY A 349 27.86 6.37 11.33
C GLY A 349 27.33 6.02 12.72
N SER A 350 26.02 6.19 12.98
CA SER A 350 25.44 6.00 14.32
C SER A 350 24.57 4.75 14.42
N ALA A 351 25.17 3.63 14.85
CA ALA A 351 24.42 2.39 15.08
C ALA A 351 23.33 2.57 16.15
N ALA A 352 23.61 3.35 17.20
CA ALA A 352 22.65 3.62 18.27
C ALA A 352 21.40 4.38 17.76
N GLN A 353 21.60 5.39 16.91
CA GLN A 353 20.50 6.16 16.35
C GLN A 353 19.65 5.32 15.38
N ARG A 354 20.29 4.49 14.54
CA ARG A 354 19.57 3.54 13.69
C ARG A 354 18.74 2.56 14.52
N ALA A 355 19.33 1.97 15.56
CA ALA A 355 18.64 1.04 16.44
C ALA A 355 17.42 1.68 17.12
N ALA A 356 17.53 2.91 17.60
CA ALA A 356 16.42 3.63 18.24
C ALA A 356 15.25 3.86 17.27
N LEU A 357 15.52 4.22 16.00
CA LEU A 357 14.48 4.39 14.98
C LEU A 357 13.80 3.05 14.66
N VAL A 358 14.59 1.99 14.45
CA VAL A 358 14.07 0.64 14.14
C VAL A 358 13.23 0.11 15.29
N GLU A 359 13.70 0.23 16.53
CA GLU A 359 12.95 -0.19 17.71
C GLU A 359 11.62 0.58 17.85
N SER A 360 11.63 1.89 17.57
CA SER A 360 10.39 2.68 17.56
C SER A 360 9.41 2.19 16.49
N CYS A 361 9.90 1.81 15.29
CA CYS A 361 9.07 1.18 14.26
C CYS A 361 8.49 -0.16 14.72
N GLN A 362 9.28 -1.00 15.36
CA GLN A 362 8.83 -2.31 15.88
C GLN A 362 7.72 -2.14 16.94
N ARG A 363 7.85 -1.12 17.80
CA ARG A 363 6.81 -0.80 18.80
C ARG A 363 5.46 -0.41 18.19
N LEU A 364 5.43 0.10 16.95
CA LEU A 364 4.18 0.40 16.24
C LEU A 364 3.39 -0.86 15.86
N LYS A 365 4.04 -2.03 15.81
CA LYS A 365 3.42 -3.32 15.42
C LYS A 365 2.60 -3.18 14.13
N LEU A 366 3.23 -2.63 13.09
CA LEU A 366 2.58 -2.43 11.80
C LEU A 366 2.13 -3.76 11.22
N ALA A 367 0.85 -3.86 10.90
CA ALA A 367 0.26 -5.08 10.40
C ALA A 367 0.54 -5.26 8.89
N ASP A 368 0.48 -6.51 8.42
CA ASP A 368 0.55 -6.84 6.99
C ASP A 368 -0.77 -6.43 6.30
N GLY A 369 -0.71 -5.35 5.55
CA GLY A 369 -1.85 -4.83 4.83
C GLY A 369 -2.38 -5.75 3.72
N LEU A 370 -1.54 -6.62 3.16
CA LEU A 370 -1.98 -7.61 2.18
C LEU A 370 -2.78 -8.73 2.84
N ALA A 371 -2.33 -9.21 4.01
CA ALA A 371 -3.07 -10.19 4.79
C ALA A 371 -4.45 -9.64 5.22
N ILE A 372 -4.50 -8.38 5.69
CA ILE A 372 -5.75 -7.68 6.04
C ILE A 372 -6.68 -7.57 4.82
N ALA A 373 -6.15 -7.20 3.66
CA ALA A 373 -6.94 -7.07 2.43
C ALA A 373 -7.51 -8.41 1.97
N VAL A 374 -6.69 -9.47 1.97
CA VAL A 374 -7.13 -10.82 1.61
C VAL A 374 -8.20 -11.33 2.57
N GLN A 375 -8.03 -11.13 3.87
CA GLN A 375 -9.04 -11.48 4.86
C GLN A 375 -10.36 -10.74 4.62
N GLY A 376 -10.29 -9.43 4.30
CA GLY A 376 -11.48 -8.66 3.95
C GLY A 376 -12.20 -9.21 2.72
N LEU A 377 -11.45 -9.53 1.66
CA LEU A 377 -12.02 -10.17 0.47
C LEU A 377 -12.65 -11.52 0.80
N GLU A 378 -12.00 -12.34 1.63
CA GLU A 378 -12.52 -13.64 2.05
C GLU A 378 -13.86 -13.53 2.79
N CYS A 379 -13.98 -12.58 3.74
CA CYS A 379 -15.24 -12.32 4.42
C CYS A 379 -16.37 -11.97 3.45
N LEU A 380 -16.09 -11.06 2.49
CA LEU A 380 -17.08 -10.61 1.51
C LEU A 380 -17.54 -11.72 0.56
N LEU A 381 -16.61 -12.60 0.16
CA LEU A 381 -16.89 -13.70 -0.76
C LEU A 381 -17.69 -14.83 -0.08
N ARG A 382 -17.45 -15.10 1.21
CA ARG A 382 -18.24 -16.08 2.00
C ARG A 382 -19.69 -15.62 2.19
N GLU A 383 -19.89 -14.38 2.60
CA GLU A 383 -21.23 -13.82 2.81
C GLU A 383 -22.10 -13.82 1.52
N ARG A 384 -21.49 -13.92 0.35
CA ARG A 384 -22.20 -14.03 -0.92
C ARG A 384 -22.61 -15.46 -1.24
N GLY A 385 -21.86 -16.47 -0.78
CA GLY A 385 -22.17 -17.88 -0.97
C GLY A 385 -23.34 -18.35 -0.14
N ASP A 386 -23.64 -17.64 0.95
CA ASP A 386 -24.71 -17.95 1.89
C ASP A 386 -26.04 -17.20 1.59
N SER A 387 -26.07 -16.37 0.53
CA SER A 387 -27.24 -15.56 0.09
C SER A 387 -27.85 -16.13 -1.18
#